data_1de1acfec02718cb0572f4a27f89d98c
#
_entry.id   1de1acfec02718cb0572f4a27f89d98c
#
_cell.length_a   1.000
_cell.length_b   1.000
_cell.length_c   1.000
_cell.angle_alpha   90.00
_cell.angle_beta   90.00
_cell.angle_gamma   90.00
#
_symmetry.space_group_name_H-M   'P 1'
#
loop_
_entity.id
_entity.type
_entity.pdbx_description
1 polymer ?
#
loop_
_entity_poly.entity_id
_entity_poly.type
_entity_poly.pdbx_seq_one_letter_code
_entity_poly.pdbx_strand_id
1 'polypeptide(L)'
;MKYAILLLFFAASVAFAATPTFPLVEVPSAHGTSDTLVVFISGDGGWAAIDREISNVLASDGMPVVGLNALQYFWKKRTPEAASGDLATIIDRYLGGWHKSRVLLVGYSRGADVLPAMVSRLPADAQAKVRMLVLLSPSQKVEFEFHVADWMHNSSAGMPVKPEVDKLGSQRILCLSGQDDHDSLCGELTGRPNVEIVTLKGAHHFDGGYGKLGQIIIEHLK
;
A
#
# COMPACT_ATOMS: atom_id res chain seq x y z
N MET A 1 30.95 -60.80 -26.44
CA MET A 1 29.95 -59.71 -26.63
C MET A 1 29.96 -58.84 -25.38
N LYS A 2 30.50 -57.60 -25.43
CA LYS A 2 30.55 -56.68 -24.29
C LYS A 2 29.47 -55.63 -24.50
N TYR A 3 28.46 -55.60 -23.65
CA TYR A 3 27.40 -54.57 -23.67
C TYR A 3 27.89 -53.36 -22.87
N ALA A 4 28.06 -52.23 -23.51
CA ALA A 4 28.31 -50.94 -22.86
C ALA A 4 26.93 -50.33 -22.48
N ILE A 5 26.68 -50.11 -21.19
CA ILE A 5 25.51 -49.43 -20.69
C ILE A 5 25.84 -47.94 -20.70
N LEU A 6 25.15 -47.18 -21.55
CA LEU A 6 25.24 -45.75 -21.65
C LEU A 6 24.27 -45.12 -20.60
N LEU A 7 24.82 -44.58 -19.51
CA LEU A 7 24.06 -43.83 -18.50
C LEU A 7 23.86 -42.40 -18.99
N LEU A 8 22.65 -42.06 -19.40
CA LEU A 8 22.22 -40.69 -19.72
C LEU A 8 21.92 -39.93 -18.41
N PHE A 9 22.80 -39.00 -18.05
CA PHE A 9 22.54 -38.07 -16.98
C PHE A 9 21.59 -36.96 -17.48
N PHE A 10 20.34 -36.95 -17.01
CA PHE A 10 19.42 -35.85 -17.19
C PHE A 10 19.78 -34.74 -16.17
N ALA A 11 20.43 -33.67 -16.61
CA ALA A 11 20.63 -32.48 -15.79
C ALA A 11 19.31 -31.69 -15.78
N ALA A 12 18.57 -31.76 -14.70
CA ALA A 12 17.42 -30.89 -14.47
C ALA A 12 17.91 -29.45 -14.21
N SER A 13 17.73 -28.57 -15.19
CA SER A 13 18.00 -27.14 -15.03
C SER A 13 16.91 -26.56 -14.12
N VAL A 14 17.26 -26.22 -12.88
CA VAL A 14 16.39 -25.45 -11.98
C VAL A 14 16.44 -23.98 -12.46
N ALA A 15 15.40 -23.54 -13.17
CA ALA A 15 15.24 -22.14 -13.51
C ALA A 15 14.93 -21.35 -12.22
N PHE A 16 15.90 -20.61 -11.71
CA PHE A 16 15.64 -19.61 -10.67
C PHE A 16 14.77 -18.50 -11.28
N ALA A 17 13.52 -18.43 -10.87
CA ALA A 17 12.68 -17.29 -11.20
C ALA A 17 13.34 -16.03 -10.62
N ALA A 18 13.61 -15.03 -11.47
CA ALA A 18 14.16 -13.76 -11.02
C ALA A 18 13.18 -13.12 -10.02
N THR A 19 13.67 -12.73 -8.85
CA THR A 19 12.86 -12.03 -7.86
C THR A 19 12.34 -10.72 -8.48
N PRO A 20 11.03 -10.44 -8.45
CA PRO A 20 10.50 -9.23 -9.05
C PRO A 20 11.12 -8.00 -8.39
N THR A 21 11.57 -7.05 -9.21
CA THR A 21 12.07 -5.75 -8.76
C THR A 21 10.92 -4.75 -8.75
N PHE A 22 10.67 -4.16 -7.58
CA PHE A 22 9.66 -3.12 -7.40
C PHE A 22 10.34 -1.76 -7.18
N PRO A 23 9.70 -0.63 -7.55
CA PRO A 23 10.21 0.71 -7.28
C PRO A 23 9.99 1.06 -5.79
N LEU A 24 10.84 0.51 -4.92
CA LEU A 24 10.72 0.64 -3.48
C LEU A 24 11.66 1.70 -2.91
N VAL A 25 11.21 2.32 -1.82
CA VAL A 25 11.99 3.21 -0.96
C VAL A 25 11.98 2.63 0.44
N GLU A 26 13.13 2.44 1.05
CA GLU A 26 13.26 1.93 2.41
C GLU A 26 13.55 3.06 3.38
N VAL A 27 12.78 3.13 4.46
CA VAL A 27 12.99 4.03 5.60
C VAL A 27 13.14 3.16 6.85
N PRO A 28 14.37 2.75 7.18
CA PRO A 28 14.62 1.90 8.33
C PRO A 28 14.33 2.63 9.64
N SER A 29 13.86 1.91 10.65
CA SER A 29 13.72 2.44 12.00
C SER A 29 15.04 2.34 12.77
N ALA A 30 15.44 3.41 13.44
CA ALA A 30 16.62 3.43 14.31
C ALA A 30 16.38 2.65 15.63
N HIS A 31 15.13 2.51 16.05
CA HIS A 31 14.73 1.91 17.33
C HIS A 31 13.69 0.80 17.08
N GLY A 32 14.16 -0.39 16.74
CA GLY A 32 13.35 -1.50 16.25
C GLY A 32 12.45 -2.22 17.29
N THR A 33 11.75 -1.51 18.17
CA THR A 33 10.92 -2.11 19.24
C THR A 33 9.52 -2.54 18.78
N SER A 34 8.98 -1.97 17.69
CA SER A 34 7.68 -2.35 17.15
C SER A 34 7.72 -3.68 16.39
N ASP A 35 6.69 -4.51 16.52
CA ASP A 35 6.48 -5.72 15.73
C ASP A 35 5.91 -5.42 14.33
N THR A 36 5.62 -4.16 14.05
CA THR A 36 4.88 -3.70 12.87
C THR A 36 5.81 -3.15 11.79
N LEU A 37 5.66 -3.68 10.59
CA LEU A 37 6.15 -3.12 9.34
C LEU A 37 5.11 -2.14 8.79
N VAL A 38 5.55 -1.04 8.18
CA VAL A 38 4.68 -0.18 7.38
C VAL A 38 4.96 -0.42 5.90
N VAL A 39 3.90 -0.69 5.12
CA VAL A 39 3.95 -0.61 3.65
C VAL A 39 3.18 0.62 3.23
N PHE A 40 3.86 1.58 2.60
CA PHE A 40 3.29 2.86 2.18
C PHE A 40 3.22 2.94 0.65
N ILE A 41 2.03 3.13 0.09
CA ILE A 41 1.85 3.35 -1.36
C ILE A 41 1.65 4.85 -1.60
N SER A 42 2.53 5.47 -2.38
CA SER A 42 2.52 6.91 -2.65
C SER A 42 1.37 7.33 -3.58
N GLY A 43 1.21 8.64 -3.75
CA GLY A 43 0.31 9.20 -4.75
C GLY A 43 0.92 9.25 -6.17
N ASP A 44 0.19 9.90 -7.08
CA ASP A 44 0.57 10.08 -8.49
C ASP A 44 1.85 10.90 -8.70
N GLY A 45 2.20 11.75 -7.75
CA GLY A 45 3.46 12.50 -7.75
C GLY A 45 4.70 11.64 -7.44
N GLY A 46 4.54 10.32 -7.23
CA GLY A 46 5.61 9.43 -6.78
C GLY A 46 5.97 9.66 -5.32
N TRP A 47 7.19 9.33 -4.92
CA TRP A 47 7.63 9.43 -3.52
C TRP A 47 7.94 10.89 -3.15
N ALA A 48 6.93 11.61 -2.71
CA ALA A 48 6.92 13.07 -2.47
C ALA A 48 7.21 13.45 -1.00
N ALA A 49 7.05 14.72 -0.65
CA ALA A 49 7.28 15.24 0.71
C ALA A 49 6.35 14.59 1.74
N ILE A 50 5.06 14.45 1.41
CA ILE A 50 4.06 13.83 2.29
C ILE A 50 4.46 12.39 2.66
N ASP A 51 4.88 11.59 1.68
CA ASP A 51 5.28 10.21 1.90
C ASP A 51 6.53 10.13 2.79
N ARG A 52 7.52 11.00 2.53
CA ARG A 52 8.76 11.06 3.31
C ARG A 52 8.53 11.49 4.75
N GLU A 53 7.76 12.56 4.98
CA GLU A 53 7.56 13.09 6.33
C GLU A 53 6.75 12.14 7.19
N ILE A 54 5.66 11.56 6.68
CA ILE A 54 4.88 10.54 7.39
C ILE A 54 5.75 9.32 7.70
N SER A 55 6.49 8.83 6.70
CA SER A 55 7.38 7.67 6.88
C SER A 55 8.46 7.90 7.93
N ASN A 56 9.05 9.09 7.98
CA ASN A 56 10.04 9.44 8.99
C ASN A 56 9.44 9.45 10.40
N VAL A 57 8.21 9.95 10.57
CA VAL A 57 7.52 9.94 11.86
C VAL A 57 7.24 8.49 12.31
N LEU A 58 6.72 7.64 11.42
CA LEU A 58 6.45 6.23 11.72
C LEU A 58 7.74 5.45 12.03
N ALA A 59 8.79 5.68 11.26
CA ALA A 59 10.10 5.05 11.50
C ALA A 59 10.71 5.49 12.83
N SER A 60 10.54 6.75 13.22
CA SER A 60 10.99 7.28 14.51
C SER A 60 10.24 6.67 15.70
N ASP A 61 8.99 6.24 15.49
CA ASP A 61 8.17 5.50 16.49
C ASP A 61 8.47 3.99 16.50
N GLY A 62 9.50 3.53 15.79
CA GLY A 62 9.95 2.14 15.81
C GLY A 62 9.36 1.25 14.70
N MET A 63 8.57 1.80 13.79
CA MET A 63 7.96 1.10 12.68
C MET A 63 8.71 1.37 11.37
N PRO A 64 9.58 0.47 10.89
CA PRO A 64 10.26 0.66 9.62
C PRO A 64 9.25 0.70 8.46
N VAL A 65 9.54 1.52 7.45
CA VAL A 65 8.65 1.74 6.31
C VAL A 65 9.29 1.25 5.02
N VAL A 66 8.54 0.49 4.23
CA VAL A 66 8.83 0.25 2.82
C VAL A 66 7.78 0.97 1.97
N GLY A 67 8.24 1.94 1.18
CA GLY A 67 7.42 2.73 0.28
C GLY A 67 7.38 2.13 -1.12
N LEU A 68 6.19 2.00 -1.71
CA LEU A 68 6.00 1.70 -3.12
C LEU A 68 5.72 3.00 -3.87
N ASN A 69 6.62 3.37 -4.79
CA ASN A 69 6.44 4.54 -5.64
C ASN A 69 5.34 4.25 -6.69
N ALA A 70 4.12 4.75 -6.44
CA ALA A 70 2.96 4.46 -7.29
C ALA A 70 3.12 4.98 -8.71
N LEU A 71 3.72 6.16 -8.92
CA LEU A 71 3.98 6.70 -10.25
C LEU A 71 4.79 5.72 -11.11
N GLN A 72 5.87 5.18 -10.57
CA GLN A 72 6.71 4.23 -11.31
C GLN A 72 6.06 2.85 -11.43
N TYR A 73 5.35 2.41 -10.39
CA TYR A 73 4.73 1.10 -10.36
C TYR A 73 3.57 0.98 -11.34
N PHE A 74 2.68 1.97 -11.37
CA PHE A 74 1.50 2.02 -12.26
C PHE A 74 1.79 2.67 -13.62
N TRP A 75 3.04 3.01 -13.93
CA TRP A 75 3.44 3.43 -15.29
C TRP A 75 3.09 2.37 -16.34
N LYS A 76 3.03 1.11 -15.91
CA LYS A 76 2.49 0.01 -16.69
C LYS A 76 1.17 -0.42 -16.09
N LYS A 77 0.19 -0.68 -16.95
CA LYS A 77 -1.11 -1.21 -16.55
C LYS A 77 -0.97 -2.44 -15.68
N ARG A 78 -1.71 -2.48 -14.57
CA ARG A 78 -1.82 -3.61 -13.65
C ARG A 78 -3.28 -4.04 -13.53
N THR A 79 -3.51 -5.30 -13.15
CA THR A 79 -4.83 -5.70 -12.64
C THR A 79 -4.81 -5.63 -11.12
N PRO A 80 -5.97 -5.46 -10.46
CA PRO A 80 -6.05 -5.52 -9.00
C PRO A 80 -5.46 -6.82 -8.43
N GLU A 81 -5.65 -7.95 -9.11
CA GLU A 81 -5.11 -9.26 -8.72
C GLU A 81 -3.59 -9.30 -8.80
N ALA A 82 -3.00 -8.80 -9.89
CA ALA A 82 -1.55 -8.72 -10.02
C ALA A 82 -0.94 -7.78 -8.97
N ALA A 83 -1.56 -6.62 -8.76
CA ALA A 83 -1.11 -5.67 -7.75
C ALA A 83 -1.22 -6.23 -6.31
N SER A 84 -2.26 -7.02 -6.03
CA SER A 84 -2.40 -7.74 -4.76
C SER A 84 -1.30 -8.78 -4.55
N GLY A 85 -0.97 -9.56 -5.59
CA GLY A 85 0.13 -10.53 -5.53
C GLY A 85 1.50 -9.87 -5.31
N ASP A 86 1.72 -8.73 -5.95
CA ASP A 86 2.92 -7.92 -5.75
C ASP A 86 2.98 -7.35 -4.31
N LEU A 87 1.85 -6.87 -3.76
CA LEU A 87 1.76 -6.42 -2.37
C LEU A 87 2.07 -7.55 -1.38
N ALA A 88 1.51 -8.75 -1.60
CA ALA A 88 1.80 -9.92 -0.78
C ALA A 88 3.30 -10.25 -0.79
N THR A 89 3.93 -10.20 -1.97
CA THR A 89 5.38 -10.43 -2.12
C THR A 89 6.20 -9.39 -1.34
N ILE A 90 5.81 -8.11 -1.38
CA ILE A 90 6.47 -7.03 -0.62
C ILE A 90 6.30 -7.29 0.87
N ILE A 91 5.08 -7.58 1.34
CA ILE A 91 4.79 -7.87 2.75
C ILE A 91 5.66 -9.02 3.26
N ASP A 92 5.66 -10.16 2.58
CA ASP A 92 6.41 -11.33 3.03
C ASP A 92 7.92 -11.11 3.04
N ARG A 93 8.46 -10.43 2.01
CA ARG A 93 9.89 -10.08 1.95
C ARG A 93 10.31 -9.25 3.15
N TYR A 94 9.56 -8.20 3.46
CA TYR A 94 9.98 -7.23 4.49
C TYR A 94 9.60 -7.65 5.90
N LEU A 95 8.53 -8.41 6.10
CA LEU A 95 8.25 -9.05 7.39
C LEU A 95 9.38 -10.01 7.78
N GLY A 96 9.81 -10.87 6.85
CA GLY A 96 10.94 -11.78 7.07
C GLY A 96 12.27 -11.04 7.23
N GLY A 97 12.59 -10.12 6.30
CA GLY A 97 13.88 -9.43 6.28
C GLY A 97 14.11 -8.48 7.45
N TRP A 98 13.05 -7.88 7.98
CA TRP A 98 13.11 -6.94 9.12
C TRP A 98 12.59 -7.54 10.44
N HIS A 99 12.33 -8.84 10.47
CA HIS A 99 11.85 -9.58 11.66
C HIS A 99 10.59 -8.95 12.28
N LYS A 100 9.59 -8.66 11.43
CA LYS A 100 8.30 -8.11 11.82
C LYS A 100 7.20 -9.16 11.67
N SER A 101 6.10 -9.03 12.39
CA SER A 101 5.00 -9.99 12.38
C SER A 101 3.66 -9.40 11.98
N ARG A 102 3.55 -8.09 12.00
CA ARG A 102 2.33 -7.32 11.67
C ARG A 102 2.63 -6.28 10.60
N VAL A 103 1.61 -5.87 9.86
CA VAL A 103 1.73 -4.83 8.83
C VAL A 103 0.68 -3.75 9.01
N LEU A 104 1.11 -2.50 8.92
CA LEU A 104 0.28 -1.33 8.75
C LEU A 104 0.35 -0.93 7.27
N LEU A 105 -0.80 -0.85 6.60
CA LEU A 105 -0.87 -0.45 5.20
C LEU A 105 -1.31 1.01 5.13
N VAL A 106 -0.53 1.85 4.48
CA VAL A 106 -0.80 3.27 4.30
C VAL A 106 -0.84 3.60 2.82
N GLY A 107 -1.84 4.30 2.38
CA GLY A 107 -1.92 4.83 1.03
C GLY A 107 -2.26 6.32 1.04
N TYR A 108 -1.66 7.07 0.12
CA TYR A 108 -1.99 8.46 -0.13
C TYR A 108 -2.49 8.65 -1.56
N SER A 109 -3.61 9.38 -1.73
CA SER A 109 -4.17 9.67 -3.05
C SER A 109 -4.36 8.37 -3.85
N ARG A 110 -3.74 8.20 -5.04
CA ARG A 110 -3.78 6.92 -5.78
C ARG A 110 -3.42 5.72 -4.91
N GLY A 111 -2.45 5.83 -4.01
CA GLY A 111 -2.11 4.77 -3.07
C GLY A 111 -3.29 4.38 -2.18
N ALA A 112 -4.06 5.37 -1.70
CA ALA A 112 -5.27 5.14 -0.92
C ALA A 112 -6.40 4.52 -1.76
N ASP A 113 -6.46 4.86 -3.04
CA ASP A 113 -7.50 4.37 -3.95
C ASP A 113 -7.28 2.90 -4.33
N VAL A 114 -6.03 2.48 -4.57
CA VAL A 114 -5.70 1.10 -4.99
C VAL A 114 -5.70 0.11 -3.83
N LEU A 115 -5.34 0.57 -2.61
CA LEU A 115 -5.16 -0.30 -1.45
C LEU A 115 -6.39 -1.17 -1.13
N PRO A 116 -7.64 -0.68 -1.09
CA PRO A 116 -8.79 -1.51 -0.80
C PRO A 116 -8.91 -2.72 -1.75
N ALA A 117 -8.73 -2.49 -3.04
CA ALA A 117 -8.79 -3.55 -4.05
C ALA A 117 -7.62 -4.54 -3.95
N MET A 118 -6.43 -4.07 -3.60
CA MET A 118 -5.28 -4.93 -3.38
C MET A 118 -5.48 -5.80 -2.14
N VAL A 119 -5.93 -5.21 -1.01
CA VAL A 119 -6.10 -5.91 0.27
C VAL A 119 -7.23 -6.92 0.23
N SER A 120 -8.36 -6.60 -0.43
CA SER A 120 -9.50 -7.53 -0.57
C SER A 120 -9.15 -8.82 -1.32
N ARG A 121 -8.01 -8.85 -2.03
CA ARG A 121 -7.51 -9.98 -2.82
C ARG A 121 -6.24 -10.62 -2.25
N LEU A 122 -5.74 -10.14 -1.12
CA LEU A 122 -4.59 -10.75 -0.45
C LEU A 122 -4.88 -12.19 -0.04
N PRO A 123 -3.89 -13.09 -0.07
CA PRO A 123 -3.99 -14.38 0.59
C PRO A 123 -4.38 -14.22 2.07
N ALA A 124 -5.18 -15.14 2.59
CA ALA A 124 -5.75 -15.04 3.94
C ALA A 124 -4.69 -14.89 5.04
N ASP A 125 -3.55 -15.54 4.90
CA ASP A 125 -2.42 -15.46 5.83
C ASP A 125 -1.72 -14.10 5.82
N ALA A 126 -1.63 -13.45 4.65
CA ALA A 126 -1.13 -12.08 4.53
C ALA A 126 -2.15 -11.08 5.09
N GLN A 127 -3.44 -11.26 4.76
CA GLN A 127 -4.52 -10.40 5.26
C GLN A 127 -4.62 -10.44 6.80
N ALA A 128 -4.45 -11.61 7.41
CA ALA A 128 -4.47 -11.78 8.87
C ALA A 128 -3.33 -11.01 9.61
N LYS A 129 -2.27 -10.65 8.91
CA LYS A 129 -1.17 -9.85 9.46
C LYS A 129 -1.46 -8.33 9.41
N VAL A 130 -2.49 -7.89 8.66
CA VAL A 130 -2.83 -6.48 8.51
C VAL A 130 -3.51 -5.96 9.77
N ARG A 131 -2.87 -5.04 10.47
CA ARG A 131 -3.42 -4.39 11.67
C ARG A 131 -4.49 -3.37 11.33
N MET A 132 -4.20 -2.52 10.36
CA MET A 132 -5.05 -1.40 9.95
C MET A 132 -4.69 -0.96 8.54
N LEU A 133 -5.69 -0.46 7.79
CA LEU A 133 -5.49 0.33 6.58
C LEU A 133 -5.62 1.81 6.93
N VAL A 134 -4.71 2.62 6.42
CA VAL A 134 -4.79 4.08 6.47
C VAL A 134 -4.97 4.60 5.06
N LEU A 135 -6.06 5.32 4.83
CA LEU A 135 -6.41 5.92 3.56
C LEU A 135 -6.34 7.45 3.70
N LEU A 136 -5.33 8.06 3.09
CA LEU A 136 -5.11 9.51 3.10
C LEU A 136 -5.65 10.11 1.82
N SER A 137 -6.69 10.91 1.92
CA SER A 137 -7.42 11.54 0.79
C SER A 137 -7.76 10.55 -0.33
N PRO A 138 -8.48 9.45 -0.03
CA PRO A 138 -8.93 8.51 -1.05
C PRO A 138 -10.00 9.14 -1.94
N SER A 139 -9.91 8.87 -3.25
CA SER A 139 -10.91 9.27 -4.25
C SER A 139 -12.02 8.24 -4.39
N GLN A 140 -13.09 8.59 -5.10
CA GLN A 140 -14.23 7.68 -5.32
C GLN A 140 -13.95 6.60 -6.36
N LYS A 141 -13.00 6.84 -7.28
CA LYS A 141 -12.63 5.92 -8.36
C LYS A 141 -11.13 5.81 -8.52
N VAL A 142 -10.67 4.67 -9.04
CA VAL A 142 -9.26 4.39 -9.27
C VAL A 142 -9.02 3.68 -10.61
N GLU A 143 -7.90 4.00 -11.24
CA GLU A 143 -7.32 3.26 -12.36
C GLU A 143 -5.98 2.65 -11.94
N PHE A 144 -5.76 1.39 -12.33
CA PHE A 144 -4.51 0.66 -12.08
C PHE A 144 -3.49 0.87 -13.21
N GLU A 145 -3.53 2.06 -13.80
CA GLU A 145 -2.64 2.53 -14.84
C GLU A 145 -2.47 4.05 -14.71
N PHE A 146 -1.27 4.55 -15.00
CA PHE A 146 -1.01 5.99 -15.03
C PHE A 146 -1.10 6.50 -16.47
N HIS A 147 -1.98 7.45 -16.73
CA HIS A 147 -2.06 8.16 -18.01
C HIS A 147 -1.71 9.62 -17.83
N VAL A 148 -0.76 10.12 -18.61
CA VAL A 148 -0.38 11.55 -18.61
C VAL A 148 -1.58 12.44 -18.94
N ALA A 149 -2.54 11.94 -19.73
CA ALA A 149 -3.77 12.65 -20.08
C ALA A 149 -4.74 12.82 -18.89
N ASP A 150 -4.70 11.92 -17.89
CA ASP A 150 -5.59 11.98 -16.71
C ASP A 150 -5.21 13.14 -15.79
N TRP A 151 -3.98 13.59 -15.85
CA TRP A 151 -3.50 14.80 -15.16
C TRP A 151 -4.18 16.08 -15.66
N MET A 152 -4.74 16.06 -16.86
CA MET A 152 -5.36 17.21 -17.50
C MET A 152 -6.90 17.13 -17.56
N HIS A 153 -7.47 15.96 -17.33
CA HIS A 153 -8.93 15.73 -17.40
C HIS A 153 -9.35 14.73 -16.33
N ASN A 154 -10.33 15.12 -15.49
CA ASN A 154 -11.02 14.15 -14.60
C ASN A 154 -11.69 13.08 -15.47
N SER A 155 -11.03 11.94 -15.65
CA SER A 155 -11.61 10.85 -16.41
C SER A 155 -12.80 10.28 -15.60
N SER A 156 -13.95 10.13 -16.23
CA SER A 156 -15.10 9.44 -15.63
C SER A 156 -14.90 7.91 -15.61
N ALA A 157 -13.82 7.43 -16.22
CA ALA A 157 -13.38 6.06 -16.22
C ALA A 157 -12.77 5.69 -14.85
N GLY A 158 -12.72 4.41 -14.54
CA GLY A 158 -12.11 3.91 -13.31
C GLY A 158 -13.06 3.01 -12.51
N MET A 159 -12.45 2.12 -11.74
CA MET A 159 -13.16 1.22 -10.84
C MET A 159 -13.61 1.98 -9.59
N PRO A 160 -14.87 1.83 -9.13
CA PRO A 160 -15.30 2.41 -7.87
C PRO A 160 -14.51 1.86 -6.68
N VAL A 161 -14.00 2.73 -5.81
CA VAL A 161 -13.21 2.34 -4.62
C VAL A 161 -14.10 1.82 -3.50
N LYS A 162 -15.26 2.43 -3.28
CA LYS A 162 -16.18 2.05 -2.18
C LYS A 162 -16.57 0.58 -2.17
N PRO A 163 -16.94 -0.08 -3.29
CA PRO A 163 -17.22 -1.51 -3.30
C PRO A 163 -16.02 -2.39 -2.89
N GLU A 164 -14.80 -1.92 -3.11
CA GLU A 164 -13.59 -2.63 -2.67
C GLU A 164 -13.37 -2.46 -1.16
N VAL A 165 -13.71 -1.30 -0.59
CA VAL A 165 -13.75 -1.10 0.87
C VAL A 165 -14.82 -2.00 1.50
N ASP A 166 -15.97 -2.18 0.86
CA ASP A 166 -17.07 -3.05 1.34
C ASP A 166 -16.63 -4.52 1.50
N LYS A 167 -15.71 -4.99 0.66
CA LYS A 167 -15.16 -6.35 0.71
C LYS A 167 -14.20 -6.59 1.87
N LEU A 168 -13.71 -5.55 2.53
CA LEU A 168 -12.72 -5.66 3.63
C LEU A 168 -13.32 -6.15 4.95
N GLY A 169 -14.66 -6.24 5.06
CA GLY A 169 -15.33 -6.78 6.23
C GLY A 169 -15.03 -6.00 7.51
N SER A 170 -14.46 -6.68 8.51
CA SER A 170 -14.11 -6.09 9.81
C SER A 170 -12.71 -5.48 9.88
N GLN A 171 -11.99 -5.40 8.77
CA GLN A 171 -10.65 -4.80 8.74
C GLN A 171 -10.72 -3.35 9.24
N ARG A 172 -9.87 -3.00 10.22
CA ARG A 172 -9.79 -1.62 10.72
C ARG A 172 -9.29 -0.69 9.63
N ILE A 173 -9.97 0.43 9.46
CA ILE A 173 -9.64 1.47 8.48
C ILE A 173 -9.62 2.82 9.19
N LEU A 174 -8.56 3.57 8.99
CA LEU A 174 -8.46 4.98 9.33
C LEU A 174 -8.49 5.80 8.04
N CYS A 175 -9.54 6.60 7.83
CA CYS A 175 -9.71 7.45 6.67
C CYS A 175 -9.45 8.91 7.06
N LEU A 176 -8.44 9.53 6.46
CA LEU A 176 -8.11 10.94 6.68
C LEU A 176 -8.37 11.74 5.42
N SER A 177 -9.05 12.87 5.56
CA SER A 177 -9.30 13.81 4.46
C SER A 177 -9.16 15.26 4.93
N GLY A 178 -8.85 16.15 3.99
CA GLY A 178 -8.96 17.59 4.21
C GLY A 178 -10.45 18.01 4.22
N GLN A 179 -10.78 19.02 5.00
CA GLN A 179 -12.15 19.55 5.06
C GLN A 179 -12.63 20.13 3.72
N ASP A 180 -11.69 20.57 2.89
CA ASP A 180 -11.93 21.17 1.58
C ASP A 180 -11.68 20.15 0.43
N ASP A 181 -11.45 18.88 0.75
CA ASP A 181 -11.29 17.77 -0.21
C ASP A 181 -12.67 17.16 -0.51
N HIS A 182 -13.42 17.81 -1.37
CA HIS A 182 -14.82 17.46 -1.68
C HIS A 182 -14.98 16.15 -2.48
N ASP A 183 -13.90 15.67 -3.09
CA ASP A 183 -13.88 14.40 -3.85
C ASP A 183 -13.49 13.20 -2.99
N SER A 184 -13.20 13.43 -1.70
CA SER A 184 -12.77 12.37 -0.79
C SER A 184 -13.87 11.34 -0.52
N LEU A 185 -13.50 10.05 -0.63
CA LEU A 185 -14.38 8.93 -0.28
C LEU A 185 -14.69 8.85 1.22
N CYS A 186 -13.88 9.45 2.11
CA CYS A 186 -14.03 9.29 3.56
C CYS A 186 -15.45 9.61 4.05
N GLY A 187 -16.09 10.64 3.50
CA GLY A 187 -17.46 11.03 3.86
C GLY A 187 -18.48 9.92 3.61
N GLU A 188 -18.31 9.12 2.56
CA GLU A 188 -19.20 8.00 2.21
C GLU A 188 -19.00 6.74 3.09
N LEU A 189 -17.94 6.73 3.90
CA LEU A 189 -17.63 5.64 4.81
C LEU A 189 -18.16 5.87 6.23
N THR A 190 -18.81 7.00 6.47
CA THR A 190 -19.39 7.37 7.78
C THR A 190 -20.37 6.32 8.28
N GLY A 191 -20.34 6.05 9.60
CA GLY A 191 -21.24 5.12 10.27
C GLY A 191 -20.84 3.65 10.19
N ARG A 192 -19.71 3.32 9.58
CA ARG A 192 -19.17 1.96 9.57
C ARG A 192 -18.41 1.67 10.87
N PRO A 193 -18.67 0.55 11.56
CA PRO A 193 -18.09 0.27 12.87
C PRO A 193 -16.56 0.03 12.84
N ASN A 194 -16.03 -0.33 11.66
CA ASN A 194 -14.60 -0.61 11.45
C ASN A 194 -13.84 0.54 10.80
N VAL A 195 -14.50 1.70 10.58
CA VAL A 195 -13.90 2.87 9.93
C VAL A 195 -13.89 4.06 10.89
N GLU A 196 -12.71 4.56 11.17
CA GLU A 196 -12.51 5.83 11.88
C GLU A 196 -12.23 6.92 10.85
N ILE A 197 -12.88 8.08 10.98
CA ILE A 197 -12.72 9.20 10.05
C ILE A 197 -12.13 10.38 10.80
N VAL A 198 -11.06 10.95 10.24
CA VAL A 198 -10.43 12.17 10.75
C VAL A 198 -10.40 13.21 9.64
N THR A 199 -11.07 14.34 9.89
CA THR A 199 -11.06 15.48 8.98
C THR A 199 -10.10 16.55 9.50
N LEU A 200 -9.21 17.02 8.64
CA LEU A 200 -8.18 18.00 8.95
C LEU A 200 -8.37 19.27 8.11
N LYS A 201 -7.68 20.34 8.48
CA LYS A 201 -7.67 21.57 7.66
C LYS A 201 -7.01 21.30 6.31
N GLY A 202 -7.43 22.07 5.29
CA GLY A 202 -6.91 22.02 3.94
C GLY A 202 -7.69 21.10 3.02
N ALA A 203 -7.21 21.00 1.79
CA ALA A 203 -7.76 20.14 0.76
C ALA A 203 -6.97 18.82 0.67
N HIS A 204 -6.83 18.27 -0.52
CA HIS A 204 -6.16 16.99 -0.82
C HIS A 204 -4.73 16.85 -0.26
N HIS A 205 -4.02 17.97 -0.06
CA HIS A 205 -2.62 17.99 0.45
C HIS A 205 -2.51 18.43 1.91
N PHE A 206 -3.60 18.48 2.70
CA PHE A 206 -3.59 18.74 4.15
C PHE A 206 -2.81 20.00 4.59
N ASP A 207 -2.77 21.04 3.78
CA ASP A 207 -2.02 22.29 4.00
C ASP A 207 -0.53 22.10 4.37
N GLY A 208 0.08 20.97 3.97
CA GLY A 208 1.49 20.66 4.21
C GLY A 208 1.83 20.18 5.62
N GLY A 209 0.86 19.92 6.47
CA GLY A 209 1.06 19.46 7.85
C GLY A 209 1.39 17.96 7.97
N TYR A 210 2.28 17.43 7.15
CA TYR A 210 2.46 15.98 6.95
C TYR A 210 2.99 15.22 8.16
N GLY A 211 3.86 15.83 8.96
CA GLY A 211 4.32 15.21 10.20
C GLY A 211 3.19 14.93 11.19
N LYS A 212 2.15 15.80 11.23
CA LYS A 212 0.97 15.60 12.05
C LYS A 212 0.16 14.38 11.62
N LEU A 213 0.09 14.08 10.31
CA LEU A 213 -0.58 12.88 9.81
C LEU A 213 0.07 11.61 10.38
N GLY A 214 1.40 11.57 10.41
CA GLY A 214 2.14 10.46 11.03
C GLY A 214 1.81 10.27 12.51
N GLN A 215 1.70 11.36 13.28
CA GLN A 215 1.31 11.30 14.70
C GLN A 215 -0.13 10.77 14.88
N ILE A 216 -1.07 11.24 14.08
CA ILE A 216 -2.46 10.76 14.08
C ILE A 216 -2.52 9.25 13.79
N ILE A 217 -1.76 8.77 12.81
CA ILE A 217 -1.68 7.34 12.50
C ILE A 217 -1.20 6.53 13.71
N ILE A 218 -0.15 7.00 14.40
CA ILE A 218 0.39 6.35 15.60
C ILE A 218 -0.65 6.31 16.73
N GLU A 219 -1.36 7.42 16.95
CA GLU A 219 -2.40 7.52 18.00
C GLU A 219 -3.53 6.51 17.76
N HIS A 220 -3.99 6.35 16.52
CA HIS A 220 -5.06 5.42 16.16
C HIS A 220 -4.59 3.96 16.04
N LEU A 221 -3.29 3.70 15.99
CA LEU A 221 -2.76 2.34 15.95
C LEU A 221 -2.71 1.68 17.33
N LYS A 222 -2.66 2.47 18.40
CA LYS A 222 -2.67 1.99 19.78
C LYS A 222 -4.04 1.45 20.17
#